data_596ab3a6a95cf301f375691a72891aad
#
_entry.id   596ab3a6a95cf301f375691a72891aad
#
_cell.length_a   1.000
_cell.length_b   1.000
_cell.length_c   1.000
_cell.angle_alpha   90.00
_cell.angle_beta   90.00
_cell.angle_gamma   90.00
#
_symmetry.space_group_name_H-M   'P 1'
#
loop_
_entity.id
_entity.type
_entity.pdbx_description
1 polymer ?
#
loop_
_entity_poly.entity_id
_entity_poly.type
_entity_poly.pdbx_seq_one_letter_code
_entity_poly.pdbx_strand_id
1 'polypeptide(L)'
;MRKIVLSIVAVALLTLSCTNGSASSLEGPDQGSPAVATAVADKRGDDQSKGSGKPVYLTKQDFLIKVMNYEKNQTEWVYEGDIPALIDFYADWCGPCRQAAPILEELAKEYEGKIHIYKVDTQKEQELAAVFGIQSIPAFLFVPQSGKPTMNNGIAQTPEETKAMFKQMIDEILLGKDS
;
A
#
# COMPACT_ATOMS: atom_id res chain seq x y z
N MET A 1 -37.09 18.89 26.19
CA MET A 1 -37.94 17.99 26.99
C MET A 1 -38.54 16.92 26.12
N ARG A 2 -38.07 15.70 26.19
CA ARG A 2 -38.69 14.40 25.82
C ARG A 2 -37.57 13.35 25.97
N LYS A 3 -37.49 12.78 27.06
CA LYS A 3 -37.66 11.53 27.78
C LYS A 3 -37.59 10.29 26.88
N ILE A 4 -36.53 9.54 27.04
CA ILE A 4 -36.35 8.20 27.57
C ILE A 4 -37.28 7.12 27.00
N VAL A 5 -36.71 6.07 26.39
CA VAL A 5 -37.16 4.68 26.64
C VAL A 5 -35.93 3.75 26.60
N LEU A 6 -35.57 3.26 27.79
CA LEU A 6 -34.78 2.05 27.97
C LEU A 6 -35.62 0.84 27.56
N SER A 7 -35.04 -0.09 26.80
CA SER A 7 -35.54 -1.46 26.74
C SER A 7 -34.39 -2.42 26.99
N ILE A 8 -34.45 -2.95 28.21
CA ILE A 8 -33.68 -4.12 28.66
C ILE A 8 -34.42 -5.36 28.16
N VAL A 9 -33.74 -6.22 27.42
CA VAL A 9 -34.17 -7.62 27.23
C VAL A 9 -33.01 -8.51 27.57
N ALA A 10 -33.11 -9.14 28.71
CA ALA A 10 -32.33 -10.25 29.16
C ALA A 10 -33.05 -11.55 28.81
N VAL A 11 -32.40 -12.50 28.16
CA VAL A 11 -32.81 -13.93 28.10
C VAL A 11 -31.53 -14.73 27.87
N ALA A 12 -31.09 -15.37 28.88
CA ALA A 12 -31.18 -16.76 29.28
C ALA A 12 -30.16 -17.72 28.67
N LEU A 13 -29.35 -18.25 29.57
CA LEU A 13 -28.44 -19.39 29.43
C LEU A 13 -29.17 -20.66 28.98
N LEU A 14 -28.55 -21.41 28.08
CA LEU A 14 -28.76 -22.84 27.99
C LEU A 14 -27.40 -23.54 27.88
N THR A 15 -27.06 -24.20 28.98
CA THR A 15 -26.01 -25.21 29.12
C THR A 15 -26.49 -26.52 28.52
N LEU A 16 -25.71 -27.19 27.73
CA LEU A 16 -25.86 -28.61 27.47
C LEU A 16 -24.47 -29.27 27.46
N SER A 17 -24.25 -30.06 28.51
CA SER A 17 -23.17 -31.03 28.63
C SER A 17 -23.56 -32.34 27.94
N CYS A 18 -22.60 -33.01 27.32
CA CYS A 18 -22.50 -34.47 27.13
C CYS A 18 -21.06 -34.78 26.68
N THR A 19 -20.25 -35.30 27.55
CA THR A 19 -19.81 -36.63 27.94
C THR A 19 -19.17 -37.49 26.86
N ASN A 20 -17.92 -37.80 27.17
CA ASN A 20 -17.14 -39.05 27.01
C ASN A 20 -17.32 -39.96 25.77
N GLY A 21 -16.16 -40.31 25.22
CA GLY A 21 -15.96 -41.51 24.40
C GLY A 21 -14.46 -41.83 24.29
N SER A 22 -14.02 -42.81 25.07
CA SER A 22 -12.66 -43.32 25.23
C SER A 22 -12.09 -44.05 24.01
N ALA A 23 -10.78 -43.91 23.85
CA ALA A 23 -9.74 -44.90 23.56
C ALA A 23 -9.87 -45.83 22.32
N SER A 24 -8.85 -45.81 21.47
CA SER A 24 -8.05 -46.99 21.13
C SER A 24 -6.76 -46.60 20.44
N SER A 25 -5.69 -47.02 21.07
CA SER A 25 -4.31 -47.06 20.56
C SER A 25 -4.18 -48.04 19.42
N LEU A 26 -3.42 -47.74 18.39
CA LEU A 26 -2.60 -48.70 17.64
C LEU A 26 -1.33 -47.98 17.22
N GLU A 27 -0.24 -48.47 17.81
CA GLU A 27 1.15 -48.20 17.43
C GLU A 27 1.50 -48.87 16.11
N GLY A 28 2.44 -48.28 15.39
CA GLY A 28 3.22 -48.98 14.39
C GLY A 28 4.10 -47.99 13.58
N PRO A 29 5.41 -48.30 13.49
CA PRO A 29 6.41 -47.27 13.26
C PRO A 29 6.78 -47.17 11.76
N ASP A 30 7.35 -46.10 11.35
CA ASP A 30 8.65 -46.09 10.71
C ASP A 30 8.87 -44.89 9.79
N GLN A 31 10.04 -44.31 9.98
CA GLN A 31 11.05 -43.77 9.10
C GLN A 31 10.73 -42.58 8.18
N GLY A 32 11.25 -41.45 8.60
CA GLY A 32 12.44 -40.95 7.98
C GLY A 32 12.27 -40.10 6.76
N SER A 33 12.24 -38.80 6.93
CA SER A 33 13.12 -37.91 6.17
C SER A 33 12.99 -36.49 6.71
N PRO A 34 14.06 -35.80 7.06
CA PRO A 34 13.99 -34.39 7.38
C PRO A 34 13.81 -33.62 6.08
N ALA A 35 12.61 -33.17 5.81
CA ALA A 35 12.41 -32.11 4.85
C ALA A 35 13.17 -30.89 5.36
N VAL A 36 14.28 -30.63 4.72
CA VAL A 36 15.03 -29.39 4.83
C VAL A 36 14.07 -28.27 4.43
N ALA A 37 13.46 -27.66 5.42
CA ALA A 37 12.83 -26.36 5.25
C ALA A 37 13.96 -25.38 4.94
N THR A 38 14.23 -25.18 3.65
CA THR A 38 14.99 -24.05 3.19
C THR A 38 14.18 -22.82 3.59
N ALA A 39 14.53 -22.27 4.72
CA ALA A 39 14.12 -20.93 5.10
C ALA A 39 14.63 -20.00 4.00
N VAL A 40 13.73 -19.59 3.12
CA VAL A 40 13.97 -18.46 2.23
C VAL A 40 14.07 -17.28 3.17
N ALA A 41 15.29 -16.94 3.53
CA ALA A 41 15.60 -15.71 4.23
C ALA A 41 15.18 -14.58 3.31
N ASP A 42 13.98 -14.06 3.53
CA ASP A 42 13.50 -12.81 3.00
C ASP A 42 14.48 -11.74 3.48
N LYS A 43 15.37 -11.34 2.61
CA LYS A 43 16.26 -10.19 2.81
C LYS A 43 15.43 -8.90 2.73
N ARG A 44 14.59 -8.67 3.75
CA ARG A 44 14.00 -7.37 4.05
C ARG A 44 15.05 -6.55 4.82
N GLY A 45 15.84 -5.85 4.09
CA GLY A 45 16.88 -5.00 4.65
C GLY A 45 17.51 -4.17 3.57
N ASP A 46 16.71 -3.45 2.77
CA ASP A 46 17.25 -2.38 1.96
C ASP A 46 17.06 -1.07 2.70
N ASP A 47 18.18 -0.49 3.08
CA ASP A 47 18.33 0.90 3.50
C ASP A 47 17.80 1.80 2.36
N GLN A 48 16.52 2.17 2.41
CA GLN A 48 15.86 3.06 1.46
C GLN A 48 15.67 4.46 2.04
N SER A 49 16.65 4.94 2.79
CA SER A 49 16.64 6.30 3.36
C SER A 49 16.93 7.42 2.34
N LYS A 50 17.12 7.10 1.06
CA LYS A 50 17.24 8.08 -0.04
C LYS A 50 16.57 7.54 -1.27
N GLY A 51 15.82 8.37 -2.02
CA GLY A 51 15.19 7.99 -3.28
C GLY A 51 16.12 7.18 -4.16
N SER A 52 15.75 5.94 -4.47
CA SER A 52 16.67 4.89 -4.99
C SER A 52 17.02 5.01 -6.47
N GLY A 53 16.60 6.08 -7.16
CA GLY A 53 16.74 6.20 -8.63
C GLY A 53 15.94 5.15 -9.42
N LYS A 54 15.08 4.38 -8.74
CA LYS A 54 14.17 3.38 -9.35
C LYS A 54 12.84 3.38 -8.61
N PRO A 55 11.71 3.12 -9.31
CA PRO A 55 10.44 2.89 -8.66
C PRO A 55 10.47 1.66 -7.75
N VAL A 56 9.88 1.76 -6.58
CA VAL A 56 9.82 0.70 -5.57
C VAL A 56 8.39 0.20 -5.42
N TYR A 57 8.20 -1.12 -5.50
CA TYR A 57 6.89 -1.73 -5.32
C TYR A 57 6.56 -1.83 -3.83
N LEU A 58 5.35 -1.37 -3.47
CA LEU A 58 4.87 -1.42 -2.10
C LEU A 58 3.74 -2.44 -1.95
N THR A 59 3.84 -3.24 -0.90
CA THR A 59 2.70 -3.93 -0.31
C THR A 59 1.93 -2.99 0.61
N LYS A 60 0.72 -3.40 1.06
CA LYS A 60 -0.01 -2.69 2.11
C LYS A 60 0.87 -2.42 3.34
N GLN A 61 1.63 -3.42 3.78
CA GLN A 61 2.50 -3.29 4.96
C GLN A 61 3.60 -2.25 4.75
N ASP A 62 4.22 -2.23 3.57
CA ASP A 62 5.20 -1.22 3.22
C ASP A 62 4.59 0.17 3.18
N PHE A 63 3.37 0.30 2.65
CA PHE A 63 2.66 1.57 2.60
C PHE A 63 2.37 2.13 3.99
N LEU A 64 1.92 1.27 4.91
CA LEU A 64 1.65 1.66 6.31
C LEU A 64 2.90 2.16 7.05
N ILE A 65 4.08 1.72 6.64
CA ILE A 65 5.36 2.09 7.27
C ILE A 65 6.02 3.29 6.56
N LYS A 66 5.93 3.36 5.22
CA LYS A 66 6.70 4.30 4.40
C LYS A 66 5.91 5.52 3.91
N VAL A 67 4.58 5.43 3.91
CA VAL A 67 3.73 6.49 3.36
C VAL A 67 2.75 7.01 4.39
N MET A 68 1.79 6.19 4.82
CA MET A 68 0.80 6.59 5.81
C MET A 68 0.22 5.38 6.52
N ASN A 69 0.22 5.42 7.84
CA ASN A 69 -0.49 4.43 8.64
C ASN A 69 -1.95 4.86 8.86
N TYR A 70 -2.81 4.57 7.87
CA TYR A 70 -4.23 4.90 7.95
C TYR A 70 -5.02 4.06 8.97
N GLU A 71 -4.47 2.94 9.43
CA GLU A 71 -5.08 2.14 10.51
C GLU A 71 -4.95 2.84 11.86
N LYS A 72 -3.86 3.57 12.08
CA LYS A 72 -3.62 4.38 13.28
C LYS A 72 -4.19 5.79 13.15
N ASN A 73 -4.02 6.41 11.99
CA ASN A 73 -4.37 7.81 11.72
C ASN A 73 -5.60 7.88 10.79
N GLN A 74 -6.80 7.61 11.34
CA GLN A 74 -8.03 7.52 10.56
C GLN A 74 -8.62 8.89 10.15
N THR A 75 -8.26 9.96 10.83
CA THR A 75 -8.85 11.28 10.65
C THR A 75 -7.89 12.32 10.09
N GLU A 76 -6.60 12.07 10.18
CA GLU A 76 -5.55 13.00 9.78
C GLU A 76 -4.55 12.33 8.86
N TRP A 77 -4.07 13.10 7.86
CA TRP A 77 -2.97 12.66 7.03
C TRP A 77 -1.65 12.86 7.79
N VAL A 78 -0.96 11.75 8.07
CA VAL A 78 0.38 11.75 8.69
C VAL A 78 1.31 11.00 7.74
N TYR A 79 2.24 11.74 7.13
CA TYR A 79 3.23 11.15 6.24
C TYR A 79 4.37 10.55 7.06
N GLU A 80 4.70 9.28 6.78
CA GLU A 80 5.72 8.50 7.50
C GLU A 80 7.10 8.52 6.79
N GLY A 81 7.17 9.06 5.57
CA GLY A 81 8.39 9.07 4.76
C GLY A 81 9.36 10.20 5.12
N ASP A 82 10.62 10.02 4.72
CA ASP A 82 11.74 10.94 4.97
C ASP A 82 11.90 12.05 3.92
N ILE A 83 11.47 11.79 2.69
CA ILE A 83 11.41 12.75 1.56
C ILE A 83 10.08 12.62 0.84
N PRO A 84 9.63 13.63 0.04
CA PRO A 84 8.37 13.56 -0.68
C PRO A 84 8.25 12.31 -1.57
N ALA A 85 7.03 11.89 -1.87
CA ALA A 85 6.80 10.70 -2.67
C ALA A 85 5.74 10.89 -3.77
N LEU A 86 5.92 10.17 -4.87
CA LEU A 86 4.93 9.93 -5.92
C LEU A 86 4.55 8.45 -5.89
N ILE A 87 3.27 8.14 -5.73
CA ILE A 87 2.75 6.77 -5.70
C ILE A 87 1.90 6.52 -6.95
N ASP A 88 2.27 5.51 -7.75
CA ASP A 88 1.57 5.03 -8.94
C ASP A 88 0.68 3.83 -8.58
N PHE A 89 -0.63 4.02 -8.61
CA PHE A 89 -1.62 2.94 -8.53
C PHE A 89 -1.88 2.40 -9.92
N TYR A 90 -1.48 1.17 -10.16
CA TYR A 90 -1.47 0.54 -11.48
C TYR A 90 -2.04 -0.89 -11.47
N ALA A 91 -2.17 -1.48 -12.67
CA ALA A 91 -2.32 -2.92 -12.87
C ALA A 91 -1.61 -3.34 -14.17
N ASP A 92 -1.17 -4.59 -14.27
CA ASP A 92 -0.40 -5.10 -15.40
C ASP A 92 -1.17 -5.06 -16.74
N TRP A 93 -2.48 -5.27 -16.70
CA TRP A 93 -3.34 -5.22 -17.89
C TRP A 93 -3.67 -3.80 -18.38
N CYS A 94 -3.37 -2.78 -17.59
CA CYS A 94 -3.71 -1.38 -17.89
C CYS A 94 -2.79 -0.81 -18.96
N GLY A 95 -3.33 -0.49 -20.13
CA GLY A 95 -2.57 0.08 -21.26
C GLY A 95 -1.88 1.40 -20.92
N PRO A 96 -2.60 2.42 -20.42
CA PRO A 96 -2.01 3.70 -20.02
C PRO A 96 -0.98 3.58 -18.89
N CYS A 97 -1.16 2.62 -17.95
CA CYS A 97 -0.17 2.36 -16.90
C CYS A 97 1.17 1.88 -17.49
N ARG A 98 1.13 1.02 -18.52
CA ARG A 98 2.34 0.58 -19.22
C ARG A 98 3.04 1.70 -19.98
N GLN A 99 2.30 2.71 -20.42
CA GLN A 99 2.90 3.92 -21.03
C GLN A 99 3.56 4.83 -19.99
N ALA A 100 2.97 4.94 -18.80
CA ALA A 100 3.54 5.71 -17.70
C ALA A 100 4.81 5.07 -17.10
N ALA A 101 4.89 3.74 -17.08
CA ALA A 101 5.96 3.02 -16.40
C ALA A 101 7.38 3.46 -16.81
N PRO A 102 7.78 3.51 -18.10
CA PRO A 102 9.11 3.97 -18.50
C PRO A 102 9.38 5.43 -18.12
N ILE A 103 8.34 6.28 -18.14
CA ILE A 103 8.46 7.70 -17.76
C ILE A 103 8.77 7.80 -16.25
N LEU A 104 8.09 7.01 -15.43
CA LEU A 104 8.35 6.96 -13.98
C LEU A 104 9.75 6.42 -13.66
N GLU A 105 10.28 5.47 -14.45
CA GLU A 105 11.66 5.00 -14.31
C GLU A 105 12.68 6.10 -14.64
N GLU A 106 12.43 6.90 -15.66
CA GLU A 106 13.27 8.05 -16.01
C GLU A 106 13.22 9.11 -14.91
N LEU A 107 12.01 9.44 -14.43
CA LEU A 107 11.82 10.41 -13.36
C LEU A 107 12.45 9.95 -12.04
N ALA A 108 12.40 8.66 -11.72
CA ALA A 108 13.07 8.12 -10.54
C ALA A 108 14.58 8.39 -10.57
N LYS A 109 15.21 8.25 -11.73
CA LYS A 109 16.64 8.60 -11.90
C LYS A 109 16.88 10.10 -11.86
N GLU A 110 16.03 10.90 -12.51
CA GLU A 110 16.17 12.36 -12.58
C GLU A 110 16.01 13.03 -11.20
N TYR A 111 15.12 12.47 -10.37
CA TYR A 111 14.83 12.98 -9.03
C TYR A 111 15.43 12.10 -7.91
N GLU A 112 16.44 11.29 -8.22
CA GLU A 112 17.14 10.46 -7.23
C GLU A 112 17.61 11.30 -6.04
N GLY A 113 17.32 10.79 -4.83
CA GLY A 113 17.63 11.48 -3.57
C GLY A 113 16.73 12.67 -3.23
N LYS A 114 15.77 13.05 -4.10
CA LYS A 114 14.85 14.18 -3.88
C LYS A 114 13.43 13.73 -3.59
N ILE A 115 12.98 12.65 -4.22
CA ILE A 115 11.68 12.05 -4.00
C ILE A 115 11.77 10.53 -4.04
N HIS A 116 10.78 9.87 -3.45
CA HIS A 116 10.52 8.46 -3.70
C HIS A 116 9.51 8.31 -4.85
N ILE A 117 9.67 7.31 -5.70
CA ILE A 117 8.64 6.86 -6.62
C ILE A 117 8.24 5.44 -6.23
N TYR A 118 6.99 5.28 -5.81
CA TYR A 118 6.40 4.03 -5.37
C TYR A 118 5.39 3.52 -6.37
N LYS A 119 5.19 2.20 -6.40
CA LYS A 119 4.19 1.52 -7.23
C LYS A 119 3.34 0.60 -6.37
N VAL A 120 2.02 0.69 -6.54
CA VAL A 120 1.02 -0.15 -5.86
C VAL A 120 0.19 -0.88 -6.90
N ASP A 121 0.28 -2.21 -6.91
CA ASP A 121 -0.55 -3.06 -7.75
C ASP A 121 -1.96 -3.17 -7.16
N THR A 122 -2.93 -2.51 -7.78
CA THR A 122 -4.31 -2.45 -7.29
C THR A 122 -5.04 -3.79 -7.29
N GLN A 123 -4.53 -4.79 -8.03
CA GLN A 123 -5.09 -6.14 -8.02
C GLN A 123 -4.61 -6.94 -6.80
N LYS A 124 -3.39 -6.71 -6.37
CA LYS A 124 -2.82 -7.34 -5.17
C LYS A 124 -3.21 -6.61 -3.90
N GLU A 125 -3.20 -5.29 -3.94
CA GLU A 125 -3.43 -4.40 -2.81
C GLU A 125 -4.82 -3.75 -2.89
N GLN A 126 -5.88 -4.57 -3.03
CA GLN A 126 -7.27 -4.12 -3.23
C GLN A 126 -7.79 -3.27 -2.07
N GLU A 127 -7.43 -3.63 -0.84
CA GLU A 127 -7.82 -2.87 0.34
C GLU A 127 -7.21 -1.46 0.30
N LEU A 128 -5.93 -1.36 -0.03
CA LEU A 128 -5.24 -0.09 -0.16
C LEU A 128 -5.86 0.77 -1.26
N ALA A 129 -6.17 0.19 -2.42
CA ALA A 129 -6.86 0.89 -3.50
C ALA A 129 -8.25 1.40 -3.06
N ALA A 130 -8.99 0.61 -2.28
CA ALA A 130 -10.29 1.02 -1.74
C ALA A 130 -10.19 2.15 -0.72
N VAL A 131 -9.23 2.10 0.21
CA VAL A 131 -8.99 3.17 1.21
C VAL A 131 -8.69 4.50 0.54
N PHE A 132 -7.92 4.50 -0.54
CA PHE A 132 -7.61 5.71 -1.32
C PHE A 132 -8.65 6.06 -2.39
N GLY A 133 -9.76 5.31 -2.46
CA GLY A 133 -10.85 5.59 -3.38
C GLY A 133 -10.46 5.50 -4.85
N ILE A 134 -9.52 4.59 -5.20
CA ILE A 134 -9.05 4.42 -6.57
C ILE A 134 -10.15 3.80 -7.43
N GLN A 135 -10.79 4.61 -8.26
CA GLN A 135 -11.88 4.20 -9.16
C GLN A 135 -11.40 3.93 -10.60
N SER A 136 -10.27 4.52 -10.97
CA SER A 136 -9.66 4.36 -12.29
C SER A 136 -8.14 4.35 -12.18
N ILE A 137 -7.47 3.65 -13.10
CA ILE A 137 -6.03 3.57 -13.19
C ILE A 137 -5.54 3.98 -14.59
N PRO A 138 -4.33 4.55 -14.69
CA PRO A 138 -3.42 4.88 -13.59
C PRO A 138 -3.92 6.05 -12.73
N ALA A 139 -3.62 5.99 -11.45
CA ALA A 139 -3.85 7.08 -10.50
C ALA A 139 -2.54 7.38 -9.75
N PHE A 140 -2.24 8.65 -9.60
CA PHE A 140 -0.96 9.11 -9.06
C PHE A 140 -1.19 9.98 -7.83
N LEU A 141 -0.67 9.53 -6.68
CA LEU A 141 -0.75 10.28 -5.44
C LEU A 141 0.57 11.01 -5.19
N PHE A 142 0.52 12.33 -5.24
CA PHE A 142 1.65 13.20 -4.92
C PHE A 142 1.62 13.55 -3.44
N VAL A 143 2.62 13.11 -2.71
CA VAL A 143 2.73 13.26 -1.25
C VAL A 143 3.89 14.20 -0.93
N PRO A 144 3.60 15.47 -0.61
CA PRO A 144 4.62 16.41 -0.16
C PRO A 144 5.14 16.03 1.23
N GLN A 145 6.31 16.53 1.62
CA GLN A 145 6.87 16.31 2.96
C GLN A 145 5.97 16.86 4.06
N SER A 146 5.20 17.90 3.76
CA SER A 146 4.23 18.50 4.68
C SER A 146 2.98 18.92 3.90
N GLY A 147 1.83 18.88 4.59
CA GLY A 147 0.55 19.21 3.98
C GLY A 147 -0.23 17.99 3.49
N LYS A 148 -1.22 18.22 2.65
CA LYS A 148 -2.11 17.17 2.17
C LYS A 148 -1.64 16.64 0.81
N PRO A 149 -1.80 15.34 0.55
CA PRO A 149 -1.50 14.76 -0.74
C PRO A 149 -2.48 15.22 -1.82
N THR A 150 -2.05 15.17 -3.06
CA THR A 150 -2.86 15.48 -4.24
C THR A 150 -2.95 14.26 -5.15
N MET A 151 -4.16 13.91 -5.57
CA MET A 151 -4.41 12.81 -6.52
C MET A 151 -4.56 13.37 -7.93
N ASN A 152 -3.87 12.74 -8.89
CA ASN A 152 -4.06 12.94 -10.32
C ASN A 152 -4.40 11.61 -10.99
N ASN A 153 -5.33 11.62 -11.95
CA ASN A 153 -5.76 10.42 -12.66
C ASN A 153 -5.40 10.52 -14.15
N GLY A 154 -4.94 9.40 -14.69
CA GLY A 154 -4.62 9.29 -16.11
C GLY A 154 -3.26 9.90 -16.49
N ILE A 155 -2.99 9.89 -17.78
CA ILE A 155 -1.79 10.43 -18.41
C ILE A 155 -2.20 11.39 -19.52
N ALA A 156 -1.27 12.21 -20.03
CA ALA A 156 -1.48 13.06 -21.21
C ALA A 156 -1.53 12.21 -22.50
N GLN A 157 -1.74 12.87 -23.66
CA GLN A 157 -1.91 12.19 -24.93
C GLN A 157 -0.60 11.59 -25.47
N THR A 158 0.52 12.25 -25.18
CA THR A 158 1.83 11.79 -25.60
C THR A 158 2.75 11.49 -24.41
N PRO A 159 3.78 10.65 -24.58
CA PRO A 159 4.78 10.40 -23.55
C PRO A 159 5.50 11.67 -23.09
N GLU A 160 5.82 12.58 -24.02
CA GLU A 160 6.50 13.84 -23.75
C GLU A 160 5.64 14.77 -22.88
N GLU A 161 4.35 14.90 -23.23
CA GLU A 161 3.40 15.68 -22.43
C GLU A 161 3.17 15.05 -21.06
N THR A 162 3.10 13.73 -20.98
CA THR A 162 2.98 12.99 -19.72
C THR A 162 4.18 13.26 -18.82
N LYS A 163 5.39 13.18 -19.38
CA LYS A 163 6.62 13.48 -18.63
C LYS A 163 6.67 14.93 -18.17
N ALA A 164 6.29 15.86 -19.03
CA ALA A 164 6.24 17.29 -18.70
C ALA A 164 5.23 17.56 -17.57
N MET A 165 4.04 16.97 -17.65
CA MET A 165 3.01 17.05 -16.60
C MET A 165 3.53 16.53 -15.26
N PHE A 166 4.14 15.34 -15.22
CA PHE A 166 4.69 14.80 -13.99
C PHE A 166 5.82 15.68 -13.42
N LYS A 167 6.71 16.18 -14.25
CA LYS A 167 7.78 17.08 -13.80
C LYS A 167 7.23 18.34 -13.19
N GLN A 168 6.25 18.97 -13.82
CA GLN A 168 5.58 20.13 -13.25
C GLN A 168 4.96 19.82 -11.90
N MET A 169 4.17 18.74 -11.78
CA MET A 169 3.54 18.37 -10.52
C MET A 169 4.55 17.98 -9.43
N ILE A 170 5.65 17.32 -9.79
CA ILE A 170 6.74 17.02 -8.85
C ILE A 170 7.37 18.32 -8.34
N ASP A 171 7.73 19.21 -9.26
CA ASP A 171 8.41 20.45 -8.89
C ASP A 171 7.51 21.37 -8.06
N GLU A 172 6.23 21.54 -8.42
CA GLU A 172 5.29 22.39 -7.71
C GLU A 172 4.80 21.78 -6.38
N ILE A 173 4.31 20.53 -6.43
CA ILE A 173 3.62 19.90 -5.28
C ILE A 173 4.62 19.28 -4.30
N LEU A 174 5.62 18.56 -4.82
CA LEU A 174 6.53 17.80 -3.96
C LEU A 174 7.73 18.62 -3.51
N LEU A 175 8.26 19.48 -4.39
CA LEU A 175 9.49 20.23 -4.12
C LEU A 175 9.26 21.71 -3.83
N GLY A 176 8.01 22.20 -3.94
CA GLY A 176 7.63 23.58 -3.61
C GLY A 176 8.35 24.63 -4.48
N LYS A 177 8.68 24.27 -5.73
CA LYS A 177 9.28 25.21 -6.68
C LYS A 177 8.17 26.01 -7.35
N ASP A 178 8.22 27.32 -7.19
CA ASP A 178 7.37 28.24 -7.96
C ASP A 178 7.73 28.14 -9.44
N SER A 179 6.71 28.04 -10.31
CA SER A 179 6.84 27.96 -11.79
C SER A 179 7.11 29.33 -12.39
#